data_befe2d06b5b5c8ce5673a9570001f9a2
#
_entry.id   befe2d06b5b5c8ce5673a9570001f9a2
#
_cell.length_a   1.000
_cell.length_b   1.000
_cell.length_c   1.000
_cell.angle_alpha   90.00
_cell.angle_beta   90.00
_cell.angle_gamma   90.00
#
_symmetry.space_group_name_H-M   'P 1'
#
loop_
_entity.id
_entity.type
_entity.pdbx_description
1 polymer ?
#
loop_
_entity_poly.entity_id
_entity_poly.type
_entity_poly.pdbx_seq_one_letter_code
_entity_poly.pdbx_strand_id
1 'polypeptide(L)'
;MDNATVLCVEHLCTSFFTQNGEIKAVNGVSISVPRGRIIGIVGESGCGKSMTARSIMRLLHYPGRIVSGSIKLAGKELLELSEHEMSAVRGEEIGMIFQEPMTSLNPVMRVGLQVRETLLLHRKISPREAKAEVLRIFRKVGISEPERRYNCYPHELSGGLRQRVMIAMAMICRPKLVIADEPTTALDVTVEAQILQLMRALRDETGSGIVIISHNLGVIAQLCDYVYVMYAGRVVEQADTFDLFAHPMHPYTAGLMAAVSSLARGNGALEIIPGAVPNLLHLPAGCSFSPRCSKCGTHCGDVVPELREVSSGHLVRCINIPEVRL
;
A
#
# COMPACT_ATOMS: atom_id res chain seq x y z
N MET A 1 -21.61 9.21 -8.21
CA MET A 1 -20.24 8.78 -7.91
C MET A 1 -19.36 9.29 -9.03
N ASP A 2 -18.41 10.16 -8.72
CA ASP A 2 -17.55 10.73 -9.74
C ASP A 2 -16.79 9.63 -10.47
N ASN A 3 -16.81 9.70 -11.80
CA ASN A 3 -16.08 8.78 -12.71
C ASN A 3 -14.55 8.86 -12.52
N ALA A 4 -14.11 9.61 -11.53
CA ALA A 4 -12.74 9.90 -11.17
C ALA A 4 -12.14 8.91 -10.13
N THR A 5 -12.94 8.19 -9.33
CA THR A 5 -12.45 7.30 -8.27
C THR A 5 -12.32 5.87 -8.80
N VAL A 6 -11.10 5.32 -8.73
CA VAL A 6 -10.80 3.94 -9.16
C VAL A 6 -11.08 2.94 -8.06
N LEU A 7 -10.64 3.22 -6.83
CA LEU A 7 -10.88 2.38 -5.66
C LEU A 7 -11.57 3.19 -4.57
N CYS A 8 -12.64 2.65 -4.03
CA CYS A 8 -13.31 3.15 -2.83
C CYS A 8 -13.44 2.01 -1.82
N VAL A 9 -12.80 2.15 -0.68
CA VAL A 9 -12.89 1.24 0.47
C VAL A 9 -13.62 1.98 1.58
N GLU A 10 -14.66 1.38 2.13
CA GLU A 10 -15.50 1.99 3.17
C GLU A 10 -15.60 1.07 4.38
N HIS A 11 -15.20 1.58 5.55
CA HIS A 11 -15.29 0.91 6.85
C HIS A 11 -14.80 -0.55 6.87
N LEU A 12 -13.73 -0.83 6.12
CA LEU A 12 -13.18 -2.17 5.99
C LEU A 12 -12.69 -2.70 7.34
N CYS A 13 -13.19 -3.88 7.71
CA CYS A 13 -12.75 -4.63 8.88
C CYS A 13 -12.26 -6.02 8.45
N THR A 14 -11.02 -6.34 8.85
CA THR A 14 -10.41 -7.66 8.61
C THR A 14 -9.85 -8.20 9.91
N SER A 15 -10.26 -9.42 10.28
CA SER A 15 -9.87 -10.05 11.54
C SER A 15 -9.29 -11.44 11.30
N PHE A 16 -8.38 -11.83 12.19
CA PHE A 16 -7.83 -13.19 12.30
C PHE A 16 -8.38 -13.85 13.56
N PHE A 17 -9.04 -14.98 13.41
CA PHE A 17 -9.67 -15.72 14.51
C PHE A 17 -8.73 -16.83 14.98
N THR A 18 -7.91 -16.52 15.98
CA THR A 18 -6.92 -17.43 16.55
C THR A 18 -7.45 -18.12 17.80
N GLN A 19 -6.73 -19.15 18.30
CA GLN A 19 -7.07 -19.80 19.59
C GLN A 19 -7.00 -18.81 20.77
N ASN A 20 -6.18 -17.74 20.65
CA ASN A 20 -6.02 -16.72 21.69
C ASN A 20 -7.00 -15.56 21.59
N GLY A 21 -7.89 -15.56 20.58
CA GLY A 21 -8.90 -14.51 20.37
C GLY A 21 -8.86 -13.89 18.96
N GLU A 22 -9.65 -12.85 18.81
CA GLU A 22 -9.79 -12.10 17.56
C GLU A 22 -8.73 -11.00 17.47
N ILE A 23 -7.92 -11.02 16.40
CA ILE A 23 -6.97 -9.97 16.04
C ILE A 23 -7.58 -9.10 14.95
N LYS A 24 -7.97 -7.87 15.27
CA LYS A 24 -8.52 -6.89 14.32
C LYS A 24 -7.38 -6.20 13.55
N ALA A 25 -6.88 -6.87 12.52
CA ALA A 25 -5.74 -6.38 11.73
C ALA A 25 -6.07 -5.13 10.91
N VAL A 26 -7.32 -5.00 10.45
CA VAL A 26 -7.90 -3.79 9.82
C VAL A 26 -9.21 -3.50 10.52
N ASN A 27 -9.43 -2.27 10.97
CA ASN A 27 -10.54 -1.93 11.86
C ASN A 27 -11.17 -0.59 11.46
N GLY A 28 -12.17 -0.66 10.58
CA GLY A 28 -12.91 0.51 10.09
C GLY A 28 -12.06 1.43 9.18
N VAL A 29 -11.26 0.85 8.30
CA VAL A 29 -10.41 1.60 7.36
C VAL A 29 -11.23 2.03 6.16
N SER A 30 -11.17 3.33 5.83
CA SER A 30 -11.74 3.91 4.61
C SER A 30 -10.63 4.57 3.80
N ILE A 31 -10.55 4.24 2.50
CA ILE A 31 -9.50 4.73 1.57
C ILE A 31 -10.15 5.00 0.22
N SER A 32 -9.81 6.13 -0.38
CA SER A 32 -10.22 6.49 -1.75
C SER A 32 -8.98 6.69 -2.63
N VAL A 33 -9.00 6.10 -3.83
CA VAL A 33 -7.92 6.25 -4.81
C VAL A 33 -8.51 6.84 -6.09
N PRO A 34 -8.28 8.12 -6.37
CA PRO A 34 -8.67 8.72 -7.64
C PRO A 34 -7.84 8.17 -8.80
N ARG A 35 -8.39 8.25 -10.00
CA ARG A 35 -7.69 7.88 -11.23
C ARG A 35 -6.46 8.76 -11.44
N GLY A 36 -5.33 8.16 -11.81
CA GLY A 36 -4.09 8.87 -12.07
C GLY A 36 -3.43 9.51 -10.85
N ARG A 37 -3.87 9.14 -9.64
CA ARG A 37 -3.25 9.59 -8.38
C ARG A 37 -2.47 8.46 -7.72
N ILE A 38 -1.45 8.85 -6.96
CA ILE A 38 -0.65 7.94 -6.14
C ILE A 38 -0.97 8.22 -4.68
N ILE A 39 -1.48 7.21 -3.98
CA ILE A 39 -1.86 7.28 -2.57
C ILE A 39 -0.85 6.51 -1.73
N GLY A 40 -0.35 7.14 -0.67
CA GLY A 40 0.53 6.52 0.30
C GLY A 40 -0.23 5.91 1.47
N ILE A 41 0.15 4.73 1.93
CA ILE A 41 -0.27 4.15 3.21
C ILE A 41 0.99 3.94 4.04
N VAL A 42 1.09 4.63 5.17
CA VAL A 42 2.27 4.61 6.04
C VAL A 42 1.95 4.18 7.46
N GLY A 43 2.96 3.76 8.20
CA GLY A 43 2.87 3.38 9.62
C GLY A 43 3.91 2.33 9.98
N GLU A 44 4.06 2.04 11.27
CA GLU A 44 4.98 1.03 11.77
C GLU A 44 4.64 -0.38 11.27
N SER A 45 5.60 -1.32 11.34
CA SER A 45 5.36 -2.73 11.01
C SER A 45 4.23 -3.31 11.87
N GLY A 46 3.38 -4.14 11.28
CA GLY A 46 2.24 -4.75 11.98
C GLY A 46 1.01 -3.85 12.17
N CYS A 47 1.02 -2.59 11.71
CA CYS A 47 -0.15 -1.70 11.88
C CYS A 47 -1.33 -1.97 10.93
N GLY A 48 -1.26 -2.97 10.03
CA GLY A 48 -2.37 -3.38 9.16
C GLY A 48 -2.25 -2.99 7.69
N LYS A 49 -1.19 -2.30 7.23
CA LYS A 49 -1.02 -1.82 5.84
C LYS A 49 -1.14 -2.95 4.81
N SER A 50 -0.27 -3.96 4.89
CA SER A 50 -0.27 -5.09 3.96
C SER A 50 -1.55 -5.93 4.08
N MET A 51 -2.18 -5.97 5.28
CA MET A 51 -3.47 -6.64 5.44
C MET A 51 -4.59 -5.89 4.74
N THR A 52 -4.55 -4.55 4.71
CA THR A 52 -5.48 -3.74 3.91
C THR A 52 -5.33 -4.06 2.42
N ALA A 53 -4.10 -4.10 1.88
CA ALA A 53 -3.84 -4.49 0.50
C ALA A 53 -4.35 -5.90 0.17
N ARG A 54 -4.03 -6.88 1.02
CA ARG A 54 -4.50 -8.27 0.86
C ARG A 54 -6.01 -8.40 0.96
N SER A 55 -6.66 -7.58 1.80
CA SER A 55 -8.13 -7.54 1.89
C SER A 55 -8.75 -7.00 0.60
N ILE A 56 -8.21 -5.92 0.02
CA ILE A 56 -8.65 -5.38 -1.27
C ILE A 56 -8.53 -6.45 -2.37
N MET A 57 -7.44 -7.20 -2.38
CA MET A 57 -7.19 -8.29 -3.34
C MET A 57 -7.94 -9.58 -2.98
N ARG A 58 -8.58 -9.66 -1.82
CA ARG A 58 -9.17 -10.88 -1.25
C ARG A 58 -8.18 -12.06 -1.20
N LEU A 59 -6.91 -11.75 -0.84
CA LEU A 59 -5.80 -12.71 -0.69
C LEU A 59 -5.49 -12.97 0.80
N LEU A 60 -6.52 -13.16 1.60
CA LEU A 60 -6.38 -13.50 3.01
C LEU A 60 -6.25 -15.02 3.17
N HIS A 61 -5.29 -15.43 4.00
CA HIS A 61 -5.15 -16.84 4.40
C HIS A 61 -5.90 -17.11 5.71
N TYR A 62 -6.44 -18.32 5.82
CA TYR A 62 -7.00 -18.81 7.09
C TYR A 62 -5.99 -18.60 8.25
N PRO A 63 -6.41 -18.11 9.42
CA PRO A 63 -7.79 -17.88 9.89
C PRO A 63 -8.30 -16.43 9.66
N GLY A 64 -7.72 -15.69 8.70
CA GLY A 64 -8.10 -14.32 8.38
C GLY A 64 -9.35 -14.27 7.49
N ARG A 65 -10.24 -13.31 7.76
CA ARG A 65 -11.41 -13.01 6.92
C ARG A 65 -11.81 -11.54 7.00
N ILE A 66 -12.45 -11.03 5.95
CA ILE A 66 -13.12 -9.74 5.96
C ILE A 66 -14.41 -9.90 6.76
N VAL A 67 -14.60 -9.08 7.78
CA VAL A 67 -15.74 -9.13 8.69
C VAL A 67 -16.86 -8.20 8.23
N SER A 68 -16.49 -7.00 7.76
CA SER A 68 -17.44 -5.98 7.30
C SER A 68 -16.72 -4.95 6.41
N GLY A 69 -17.52 -4.07 5.82
CA GLY A 69 -17.09 -3.00 4.95
C GLY A 69 -17.48 -3.22 3.48
N SER A 70 -17.04 -2.33 2.60
CA SER A 70 -17.26 -2.35 1.16
C SER A 70 -15.95 -2.05 0.45
N ILE A 71 -15.71 -2.72 -0.68
CA ILE A 71 -14.54 -2.50 -1.54
C ILE A 71 -15.04 -2.38 -2.99
N LYS A 72 -15.06 -1.17 -3.52
CA LYS A 72 -15.53 -0.90 -4.89
C LYS A 72 -14.36 -0.54 -5.80
N LEU A 73 -14.21 -1.29 -6.90
CA LEU A 73 -13.28 -0.98 -7.98
C LEU A 73 -14.07 -0.43 -9.17
N ALA A 74 -13.82 0.83 -9.54
CA ALA A 74 -14.55 1.52 -10.60
C ALA A 74 -16.09 1.33 -10.49
N GLY A 75 -16.62 1.39 -9.26
CA GLY A 75 -18.04 1.22 -8.94
C GLY A 75 -18.51 -0.23 -8.74
N LYS A 76 -17.70 -1.24 -9.06
CA LYS A 76 -18.03 -2.67 -8.88
C LYS A 76 -17.65 -3.14 -7.48
N GLU A 77 -18.62 -3.67 -6.70
CA GLU A 77 -18.35 -4.22 -5.35
C GLU A 77 -17.57 -5.55 -5.46
N LEU A 78 -16.37 -5.57 -4.88
CA LEU A 78 -15.50 -6.74 -4.97
C LEU A 78 -15.86 -7.84 -3.98
N LEU A 79 -16.51 -7.51 -2.86
CA LEU A 79 -16.84 -8.49 -1.82
C LEU A 79 -17.99 -9.40 -2.23
N GLU A 80 -18.83 -8.99 -3.17
CA GLU A 80 -19.96 -9.76 -3.71
C GLU A 80 -19.55 -10.72 -4.83
N LEU A 81 -18.34 -10.58 -5.38
CA LEU A 81 -17.87 -11.40 -6.48
C LEU A 81 -17.59 -12.84 -6.02
N SER A 82 -17.91 -13.80 -6.86
CA SER A 82 -17.41 -15.17 -6.74
C SER A 82 -15.88 -15.20 -6.90
N GLU A 83 -15.22 -16.27 -6.48
CA GLU A 83 -13.77 -16.39 -6.63
C GLU A 83 -13.35 -16.44 -8.11
N HIS A 84 -14.17 -17.02 -8.97
CA HIS A 84 -13.94 -17.02 -10.41
C HIS A 84 -13.97 -15.61 -11.00
N GLU A 85 -14.95 -14.78 -10.61
CA GLU A 85 -15.02 -13.38 -11.05
C GLU A 85 -13.88 -12.55 -10.48
N MET A 86 -13.49 -12.78 -9.21
CA MET A 86 -12.36 -12.11 -8.61
C MET A 86 -11.03 -12.51 -9.26
N SER A 87 -10.89 -13.74 -9.71
CA SER A 87 -9.73 -14.19 -10.50
C SER A 87 -9.61 -13.44 -11.82
N ALA A 88 -10.72 -13.09 -12.47
CA ALA A 88 -10.71 -12.27 -13.68
C ALA A 88 -10.32 -10.78 -13.38
N VAL A 89 -10.62 -10.27 -12.18
CA VAL A 89 -10.23 -8.91 -11.76
C VAL A 89 -8.74 -8.83 -11.41
N ARG A 90 -8.20 -9.84 -10.71
CA ARG A 90 -6.79 -9.92 -10.36
C ARG A 90 -5.94 -10.07 -11.61
N GLY A 91 -4.97 -9.19 -11.79
CA GLY A 91 -4.08 -9.14 -12.96
C GLY A 91 -4.60 -8.27 -14.11
N GLU A 92 -5.89 -8.32 -14.46
CA GLU A 92 -6.46 -7.48 -15.53
C GLU A 92 -6.85 -6.09 -15.04
N GLU A 93 -7.59 -5.99 -13.92
CA GLU A 93 -8.09 -4.72 -13.40
C GLU A 93 -7.29 -4.20 -12.20
N ILE A 94 -6.74 -5.10 -11.38
CA ILE A 94 -5.87 -4.78 -10.26
C ILE A 94 -4.55 -5.52 -10.39
N GLY A 95 -3.44 -4.80 -10.53
CA GLY A 95 -2.08 -5.33 -10.39
C GLY A 95 -1.58 -5.24 -8.97
N MET A 96 -0.79 -6.20 -8.52
CA MET A 96 -0.12 -6.15 -7.22
C MET A 96 1.37 -6.39 -7.34
N ILE A 97 2.16 -5.54 -6.70
CA ILE A 97 3.61 -5.67 -6.51
C ILE A 97 3.80 -6.06 -5.04
N PHE A 98 4.28 -7.28 -4.81
CA PHE A 98 4.49 -7.82 -3.47
C PHE A 98 5.82 -7.35 -2.88
N GLN A 99 5.94 -7.41 -1.56
CA GLN A 99 7.09 -6.93 -0.79
C GLN A 99 8.39 -7.66 -1.15
N GLU A 100 8.34 -8.98 -1.37
CA GLU A 100 9.52 -9.79 -1.62
C GLU A 100 9.52 -10.43 -3.02
N PRO A 101 10.38 -9.99 -3.95
CA PRO A 101 10.48 -10.59 -5.27
C PRO A 101 10.90 -12.07 -5.28
N MET A 102 11.66 -12.49 -4.26
CA MET A 102 12.18 -13.85 -4.16
C MET A 102 11.08 -14.88 -3.88
N THR A 103 10.08 -14.50 -3.11
CA THR A 103 8.96 -15.38 -2.74
C THR A 103 7.78 -15.25 -3.70
N SER A 104 7.72 -14.14 -4.45
CA SER A 104 6.61 -13.83 -5.37
C SER A 104 6.82 -14.39 -6.77
N LEU A 105 8.08 -14.51 -7.21
CA LEU A 105 8.40 -15.13 -8.49
C LEU A 105 8.62 -16.64 -8.32
N ASN A 106 8.04 -17.44 -9.23
CA ASN A 106 8.27 -18.88 -9.25
C ASN A 106 9.74 -19.19 -9.62
N PRO A 107 10.55 -19.77 -8.70
CA PRO A 107 11.99 -19.93 -8.91
C PRO A 107 12.35 -20.94 -10.01
N VAL A 108 11.44 -21.84 -10.36
CA VAL A 108 11.64 -22.88 -11.39
C VAL A 108 11.01 -22.54 -12.74
N MET A 109 10.51 -21.31 -12.89
CA MET A 109 9.94 -20.83 -14.14
C MET A 109 10.66 -19.59 -14.65
N ARG A 110 10.93 -19.51 -15.96
CA ARG A 110 11.58 -18.36 -16.60
C ARG A 110 10.72 -17.10 -16.42
N VAL A 111 11.34 -15.97 -16.13
CA VAL A 111 10.61 -14.73 -15.79
C VAL A 111 9.74 -14.20 -16.94
N GLY A 112 10.21 -14.32 -18.17
CA GLY A 112 9.41 -13.93 -19.33
C GLY A 112 8.15 -14.79 -19.51
N LEU A 113 8.18 -16.05 -19.12
CA LEU A 113 7.01 -16.94 -19.17
C LEU A 113 5.99 -16.55 -18.08
N GLN A 114 6.44 -16.19 -16.88
CA GLN A 114 5.56 -15.75 -15.79
C GLN A 114 4.79 -14.48 -16.19
N VAL A 115 5.49 -13.48 -16.74
CA VAL A 115 4.83 -12.25 -17.20
C VAL A 115 3.90 -12.53 -18.41
N ARG A 116 4.28 -13.44 -19.31
CA ARG A 116 3.44 -13.84 -20.45
C ARG A 116 2.16 -14.54 -20.00
N GLU A 117 2.25 -15.38 -18.99
CA GLU A 117 1.10 -16.11 -18.42
C GLU A 117 -0.01 -15.17 -18.02
N THR A 118 0.32 -14.04 -17.36
CA THR A 118 -0.66 -13.01 -16.97
C THR A 118 -1.46 -12.51 -18.17
N LEU A 119 -0.83 -12.27 -19.32
CA LEU A 119 -1.52 -11.86 -20.55
C LEU A 119 -2.42 -12.97 -21.11
N LEU A 120 -1.92 -14.19 -21.15
CA LEU A 120 -2.65 -15.31 -21.74
C LEU A 120 -3.86 -15.72 -20.91
N LEU A 121 -3.85 -15.49 -19.59
CA LEU A 121 -4.99 -15.74 -18.71
C LEU A 121 -6.13 -14.74 -18.94
N HIS A 122 -5.81 -13.49 -19.29
CA HIS A 122 -6.80 -12.42 -19.36
C HIS A 122 -7.14 -11.99 -20.79
N ARG A 123 -6.30 -12.29 -21.79
CA ARG A 123 -6.46 -11.82 -23.17
C ARG A 123 -6.41 -12.93 -24.18
N LYS A 124 -7.31 -12.84 -25.15
CA LYS A 124 -7.33 -13.76 -26.30
C LYS A 124 -6.30 -13.32 -27.35
N ILE A 125 -5.02 -13.57 -27.09
CA ILE A 125 -3.90 -13.26 -27.98
C ILE A 125 -3.03 -14.50 -28.20
N SER A 126 -2.30 -14.53 -29.32
CA SER A 126 -1.38 -15.64 -29.59
C SER A 126 -0.16 -15.62 -28.65
N PRO A 127 0.48 -16.77 -28.38
CA PRO A 127 1.71 -16.82 -27.60
C PRO A 127 2.85 -15.97 -28.18
N ARG A 128 2.86 -15.75 -29.50
CA ARG A 128 3.85 -14.90 -30.18
C ARG A 128 3.61 -13.44 -29.90
N GLU A 129 2.38 -12.98 -29.99
CA GLU A 129 1.98 -11.61 -29.63
C GLU A 129 2.22 -11.33 -28.13
N ALA A 130 1.83 -12.27 -27.25
CA ALA A 130 2.08 -12.16 -25.83
C ALA A 130 3.58 -12.02 -25.51
N LYS A 131 4.47 -12.79 -26.19
CA LYS A 131 5.93 -12.62 -26.05
C LYS A 131 6.41 -11.24 -26.50
N ALA A 132 5.88 -10.73 -27.60
CA ALA A 132 6.24 -9.39 -28.09
C ALA A 132 5.85 -8.30 -27.08
N GLU A 133 4.65 -8.39 -26.47
CA GLU A 133 4.22 -7.48 -25.41
C GLU A 133 5.09 -7.58 -24.16
N VAL A 134 5.51 -8.79 -23.74
CA VAL A 134 6.46 -8.96 -22.63
C VAL A 134 7.80 -8.27 -22.92
N LEU A 135 8.34 -8.45 -24.12
CA LEU A 135 9.58 -7.76 -24.48
C LEU A 135 9.41 -6.25 -24.53
N ARG A 136 8.25 -5.76 -24.94
CA ARG A 136 7.91 -4.33 -24.94
C ARG A 136 7.87 -3.77 -23.50
N ILE A 137 7.17 -4.45 -22.58
CA ILE A 137 7.10 -4.01 -21.17
C ILE A 137 8.47 -4.12 -20.49
N PHE A 138 9.28 -5.15 -20.78
CA PHE A 138 10.64 -5.29 -20.25
C PHE A 138 11.54 -4.11 -20.63
N ARG A 139 11.50 -3.66 -21.89
CA ARG A 139 12.21 -2.44 -22.31
C ARG A 139 11.72 -1.23 -21.56
N LYS A 140 10.40 -1.11 -21.41
CA LYS A 140 9.74 0.01 -20.72
C LYS A 140 10.11 0.11 -19.24
N VAL A 141 10.14 -1.02 -18.54
CA VAL A 141 10.57 -1.05 -17.13
C VAL A 141 12.10 -0.99 -16.97
N GLY A 142 12.85 -0.83 -18.06
CA GLY A 142 14.29 -0.67 -18.04
C GLY A 142 15.07 -1.97 -17.79
N ILE A 143 14.53 -3.12 -18.21
CA ILE A 143 15.30 -4.39 -18.22
C ILE A 143 16.19 -4.39 -19.44
N SER A 144 17.51 -4.37 -19.22
CA SER A 144 18.52 -4.49 -20.27
C SER A 144 18.48 -5.88 -20.90
N GLU A 145 18.82 -5.99 -22.19
CA GLU A 145 18.86 -7.27 -22.95
C GLU A 145 17.55 -8.08 -22.78
N PRO A 146 16.36 -7.52 -23.07
CA PRO A 146 15.07 -8.12 -22.72
C PRO A 146 14.87 -9.52 -23.33
N GLU A 147 15.40 -9.79 -24.53
CA GLU A 147 15.34 -11.10 -25.20
C GLU A 147 16.12 -12.17 -24.44
N ARG A 148 17.27 -11.82 -23.90
CA ARG A 148 18.08 -12.70 -23.07
C ARG A 148 17.41 -12.90 -21.71
N ARG A 149 17.02 -11.78 -21.05
CA ARG A 149 16.41 -11.80 -19.71
C ARG A 149 15.05 -12.50 -19.69
N TYR A 150 14.31 -12.49 -20.79
CA TYR A 150 13.07 -13.26 -20.94
C TYR A 150 13.27 -14.74 -20.61
N ASN A 151 14.42 -15.30 -20.94
CA ASN A 151 14.76 -16.72 -20.77
C ASN A 151 15.45 -17.03 -19.43
N CYS A 152 15.79 -16.02 -18.62
CA CYS A 152 16.41 -16.19 -17.30
C CYS A 152 15.42 -16.67 -16.26
N TYR A 153 15.93 -17.36 -15.26
CA TYR A 153 15.22 -17.69 -14.02
C TYR A 153 15.39 -16.56 -12.99
N PRO A 154 14.51 -16.46 -11.97
CA PRO A 154 14.61 -15.40 -10.97
C PRO A 154 15.98 -15.34 -10.27
N HIS A 155 16.60 -16.47 -9.96
CA HIS A 155 17.90 -16.53 -9.28
C HIS A 155 19.09 -16.01 -10.12
N GLU A 156 18.93 -15.94 -11.45
CA GLU A 156 19.94 -15.39 -12.36
C GLU A 156 19.86 -13.86 -12.49
N LEU A 157 18.91 -13.22 -11.81
CA LEU A 157 18.69 -11.76 -11.88
C LEU A 157 19.11 -11.08 -10.58
N SER A 158 19.58 -9.84 -10.67
CA SER A 158 19.80 -8.99 -9.50
C SER A 158 18.47 -8.60 -8.83
N GLY A 159 18.50 -8.14 -7.58
CA GLY A 159 17.32 -7.69 -6.84
C GLY A 159 16.49 -6.64 -7.62
N GLY A 160 17.17 -5.61 -8.16
CA GLY A 160 16.52 -4.58 -8.96
C GLY A 160 15.90 -5.10 -10.26
N LEU A 161 16.52 -6.09 -10.92
CA LEU A 161 15.93 -6.70 -12.11
C LEU A 161 14.70 -7.56 -11.76
N ARG A 162 14.74 -8.30 -10.66
CA ARG A 162 13.56 -9.04 -10.17
C ARG A 162 12.39 -8.11 -9.85
N GLN A 163 12.68 -6.97 -9.21
CA GLN A 163 11.68 -5.94 -8.92
C GLN A 163 11.06 -5.38 -10.19
N ARG A 164 11.89 -5.09 -11.21
CA ARG A 164 11.39 -4.64 -12.53
C ARG A 164 10.53 -5.70 -13.23
N VAL A 165 10.85 -6.99 -13.07
CA VAL A 165 10.03 -8.10 -13.58
C VAL A 165 8.67 -8.13 -12.86
N MET A 166 8.63 -7.95 -11.54
CA MET A 166 7.36 -7.88 -10.80
C MET A 166 6.51 -6.68 -11.22
N ILE A 167 7.13 -5.51 -11.40
CA ILE A 167 6.45 -4.33 -11.91
C ILE A 167 5.90 -4.61 -13.32
N ALA A 168 6.70 -5.23 -14.20
CA ALA A 168 6.25 -5.62 -15.53
C ALA A 168 5.03 -6.56 -15.46
N MET A 169 5.06 -7.54 -14.57
CA MET A 169 3.95 -8.51 -14.39
C MET A 169 2.69 -7.82 -13.87
N ALA A 170 2.81 -6.92 -12.91
CA ALA A 170 1.67 -6.16 -12.37
C ALA A 170 1.06 -5.19 -13.39
N MET A 171 1.86 -4.68 -14.35
CA MET A 171 1.46 -3.62 -15.27
C MET A 171 1.15 -4.12 -16.70
N ILE A 172 1.44 -5.38 -17.03
CA ILE A 172 1.36 -5.88 -18.42
C ILE A 172 -0.06 -5.78 -19.00
N CYS A 173 -1.09 -5.99 -18.18
CA CYS A 173 -2.48 -5.85 -18.55
C CYS A 173 -3.00 -4.41 -18.52
N ARG A 174 -2.17 -3.41 -18.14
CA ARG A 174 -2.56 -2.01 -17.93
C ARG A 174 -3.76 -1.88 -16.97
N PRO A 175 -3.62 -2.34 -15.73
CA PRO A 175 -4.71 -2.35 -14.77
C PRO A 175 -5.18 -0.94 -14.43
N LYS A 176 -6.43 -0.83 -13.95
CA LYS A 176 -7.00 0.43 -13.44
C LYS A 176 -6.35 0.84 -12.11
N LEU A 177 -5.97 -0.14 -11.29
CA LEU A 177 -5.36 0.04 -9.96
C LEU A 177 -4.08 -0.80 -9.86
N VAL A 178 -3.03 -0.22 -9.28
CA VAL A 178 -1.83 -0.95 -8.86
C VAL A 178 -1.66 -0.79 -7.36
N ILE A 179 -1.49 -1.88 -6.64
CA ILE A 179 -1.13 -1.89 -5.22
C ILE A 179 0.32 -2.34 -5.12
N ALA A 180 1.19 -1.50 -4.56
CA ALA A 180 2.59 -1.80 -4.35
C ALA A 180 2.89 -1.87 -2.85
N ASP A 181 3.10 -3.09 -2.35
CA ASP A 181 3.42 -3.35 -0.96
C ASP A 181 4.94 -3.36 -0.77
N GLU A 182 5.47 -2.27 -0.22
CA GLU A 182 6.91 -2.03 -0.01
C GLU A 182 7.80 -2.27 -1.25
N PRO A 183 7.52 -1.59 -2.37
CA PRO A 183 8.12 -1.92 -3.68
C PRO A 183 9.62 -1.64 -3.77
N THR A 184 10.23 -0.99 -2.80
CA THR A 184 11.64 -0.60 -2.80
C THR A 184 12.43 -1.20 -1.64
N THR A 185 11.83 -2.05 -0.82
CA THR A 185 12.50 -2.70 0.32
C THR A 185 13.67 -3.56 -0.16
N ALA A 186 14.80 -3.45 0.54
CA ALA A 186 16.06 -4.14 0.25
C ALA A 186 16.74 -3.77 -1.10
N LEU A 187 16.39 -2.62 -1.66
CA LEU A 187 17.09 -2.03 -2.82
C LEU A 187 18.06 -0.94 -2.37
N ASP A 188 19.14 -0.76 -3.15
CA ASP A 188 20.00 0.41 -2.96
C ASP A 188 19.30 1.71 -3.38
N VAL A 189 19.78 2.85 -2.85
CA VAL A 189 19.15 4.18 -3.03
C VAL A 189 19.01 4.55 -4.51
N THR A 190 19.97 4.17 -5.33
CA THR A 190 19.95 4.47 -6.77
C THR A 190 18.85 3.70 -7.49
N VAL A 191 18.75 2.41 -7.21
CA VAL A 191 17.69 1.54 -7.78
C VAL A 191 16.32 1.96 -7.25
N GLU A 192 16.20 2.30 -5.94
CA GLU A 192 14.98 2.84 -5.37
C GLU A 192 14.49 4.06 -6.16
N ALA A 193 15.33 5.08 -6.36
CA ALA A 193 14.97 6.28 -7.11
C ALA A 193 14.50 5.96 -8.54
N GLN A 194 15.15 5.01 -9.22
CA GLN A 194 14.76 4.56 -10.56
C GLN A 194 13.39 3.86 -10.56
N ILE A 195 13.08 3.04 -9.54
CA ILE A 195 11.79 2.38 -9.41
C ILE A 195 10.67 3.41 -9.16
N LEU A 196 10.92 4.42 -8.32
CA LEU A 196 9.94 5.48 -8.06
C LEU A 196 9.65 6.32 -9.32
N GLN A 197 10.67 6.67 -10.10
CA GLN A 197 10.49 7.33 -11.39
C GLN A 197 9.71 6.47 -12.38
N LEU A 198 10.00 5.16 -12.43
CA LEU A 198 9.27 4.21 -13.26
C LEU A 198 7.79 4.15 -12.87
N MET A 199 7.47 4.08 -11.59
CA MET A 199 6.08 4.06 -11.11
C MET A 199 5.31 5.32 -11.52
N ARG A 200 5.94 6.51 -11.44
CA ARG A 200 5.35 7.76 -11.95
C ARG A 200 5.10 7.70 -13.45
N ALA A 201 6.10 7.33 -14.23
CA ALA A 201 5.98 7.25 -15.69
C ALA A 201 4.87 6.27 -16.12
N LEU A 202 4.74 5.13 -15.43
CA LEU A 202 3.69 4.16 -15.68
C LEU A 202 2.30 4.71 -15.34
N ARG A 203 2.16 5.41 -14.19
CA ARG A 203 0.91 6.10 -13.85
C ARG A 203 0.51 7.12 -14.92
N ASP A 204 1.44 7.97 -15.32
CA ASP A 204 1.18 9.05 -16.28
C ASP A 204 0.74 8.51 -17.65
N GLU A 205 1.31 7.36 -18.06
CA GLU A 205 0.94 6.74 -19.33
C GLU A 205 -0.40 5.99 -19.28
N THR A 206 -0.66 5.27 -18.19
CA THR A 206 -1.85 4.39 -18.10
C THR A 206 -3.06 5.07 -17.49
N GLY A 207 -2.84 6.15 -16.71
CA GLY A 207 -3.88 6.77 -15.90
C GLY A 207 -4.36 5.87 -14.75
N SER A 208 -3.59 4.84 -14.38
CA SER A 208 -3.91 3.96 -13.25
C SER A 208 -3.86 4.72 -11.92
N GLY A 209 -4.76 4.40 -10.99
CA GLY A 209 -4.56 4.74 -9.59
C GLY A 209 -3.47 3.86 -8.99
N ILE A 210 -2.63 4.39 -8.11
CA ILE A 210 -1.59 3.61 -7.45
C ILE A 210 -1.70 3.75 -5.94
N VAL A 211 -1.62 2.64 -5.22
CA VAL A 211 -1.47 2.60 -3.76
C VAL A 211 -0.05 2.14 -3.44
N ILE A 212 0.70 2.98 -2.75
CA ILE A 212 2.05 2.65 -2.25
C ILE A 212 1.98 2.41 -0.75
N ILE A 213 2.34 1.24 -0.33
CA ILE A 213 2.55 0.92 1.08
C ILE A 213 4.04 1.01 1.35
N SER A 214 4.43 1.81 2.33
CA SER A 214 5.83 1.94 2.72
C SER A 214 5.96 2.33 4.18
N HIS A 215 7.05 1.91 4.81
CA HIS A 215 7.52 2.45 6.08
C HIS A 215 8.54 3.59 5.88
N ASN A 216 9.00 3.81 4.64
CA ASN A 216 9.92 4.89 4.29
C ASN A 216 9.13 6.17 3.91
N LEU A 217 9.08 7.13 4.83
CA LEU A 217 8.39 8.40 4.61
C LEU A 217 9.04 9.25 3.49
N GLY A 218 10.33 9.07 3.22
CA GLY A 218 11.01 9.74 2.11
C GLY A 218 10.46 9.31 0.74
N VAL A 219 10.16 8.02 0.58
CA VAL A 219 9.48 7.46 -0.61
C VAL A 219 8.09 8.09 -0.77
N ILE A 220 7.34 8.17 0.33
CA ILE A 220 5.98 8.73 0.33
C ILE A 220 5.99 10.21 -0.02
N ALA A 221 6.87 11.00 0.61
CA ALA A 221 7.01 12.43 0.32
C ALA A 221 7.35 12.73 -1.15
N GLN A 222 8.17 11.86 -1.76
CA GLN A 222 8.56 12.04 -3.16
C GLN A 222 7.49 11.60 -4.14
N LEU A 223 6.69 10.57 -3.84
CA LEU A 223 5.89 9.89 -4.84
C LEU A 223 4.39 10.13 -4.73
N CYS A 224 3.88 10.25 -3.50
CA CYS A 224 2.44 10.24 -3.24
C CYS A 224 1.82 11.64 -3.33
N ASP A 225 0.57 11.69 -3.78
CA ASP A 225 -0.26 12.90 -3.81
C ASP A 225 -1.02 13.08 -2.47
N TYR A 226 -1.45 11.98 -1.85
CA TYR A 226 -2.22 11.93 -0.60
C TYR A 226 -1.78 10.76 0.26
N VAL A 227 -1.86 10.88 1.58
CA VAL A 227 -1.32 9.89 2.51
C VAL A 227 -2.32 9.52 3.59
N TYR A 228 -2.42 8.22 3.87
CA TYR A 228 -3.12 7.63 4.99
C TYR A 228 -2.10 7.09 6.00
N VAL A 229 -2.12 7.61 7.22
CA VAL A 229 -1.27 7.14 8.32
C VAL A 229 -2.04 6.10 9.12
N MET A 230 -1.51 4.88 9.20
CA MET A 230 -2.14 3.78 9.93
C MET A 230 -1.43 3.47 11.24
N TYR A 231 -2.21 3.23 12.28
CA TYR A 231 -1.73 2.73 13.57
C TYR A 231 -2.72 1.71 14.14
N ALA A 232 -2.23 0.54 14.57
CA ALA A 232 -3.01 -0.52 15.21
C ALA A 232 -4.34 -0.84 14.46
N GLY A 233 -4.27 -1.04 13.14
CA GLY A 233 -5.40 -1.40 12.28
C GLY A 233 -6.32 -0.25 11.87
N ARG A 234 -6.06 1.00 12.27
CA ARG A 234 -6.90 2.16 11.97
C ARG A 234 -6.14 3.25 11.23
N VAL A 235 -6.84 4.04 10.41
CA VAL A 235 -6.33 5.32 9.92
C VAL A 235 -6.42 6.33 11.07
N VAL A 236 -5.28 6.91 11.44
CA VAL A 236 -5.18 7.91 12.53
C VAL A 236 -5.06 9.33 12.00
N GLU A 237 -4.54 9.50 10.79
CA GLU A 237 -4.43 10.78 10.11
C GLU A 237 -4.40 10.57 8.61
N GLN A 238 -4.98 11.48 7.84
CA GLN A 238 -4.91 11.48 6.38
C GLN A 238 -4.97 12.91 5.85
N ALA A 239 -4.12 13.21 4.87
CA ALA A 239 -4.08 14.53 4.24
C ALA A 239 -3.37 14.47 2.89
N ASP A 240 -3.42 15.59 2.14
CA ASP A 240 -2.47 15.85 1.07
C ASP A 240 -1.03 15.70 1.57
N THR A 241 -0.15 15.17 0.74
CA THR A 241 1.22 14.87 1.16
C THR A 241 1.95 16.09 1.71
N PHE A 242 1.82 17.23 1.05
CA PHE A 242 2.47 18.45 1.50
C PHE A 242 1.96 18.88 2.88
N ASP A 243 0.64 18.88 3.08
CA ASP A 243 0.02 19.29 4.35
C ASP A 243 0.39 18.33 5.49
N LEU A 244 0.39 17.02 5.23
CA LEU A 244 0.77 16.03 6.23
C LEU A 244 2.21 16.22 6.71
N PHE A 245 3.15 16.49 5.80
CA PHE A 245 4.56 16.69 6.14
C PHE A 245 4.84 18.06 6.78
N ALA A 246 4.13 19.11 6.35
CA ALA A 246 4.28 20.44 6.91
C ALA A 246 3.59 20.59 8.28
N HIS A 247 2.42 19.97 8.45
CA HIS A 247 1.53 20.15 9.60
C HIS A 247 0.98 18.83 10.15
N PRO A 248 1.84 17.88 10.60
CA PRO A 248 1.36 16.63 11.20
C PRO A 248 0.60 16.93 12.48
N MET A 249 -0.67 16.52 12.53
CA MET A 249 -1.59 16.86 13.64
C MET A 249 -1.68 15.74 14.68
N HIS A 250 -1.73 14.48 14.26
CA HIS A 250 -1.77 13.36 15.21
C HIS A 250 -0.40 13.18 15.88
N PRO A 251 -0.31 13.01 17.20
CA PRO A 251 0.98 12.85 17.90
C PRO A 251 1.85 11.69 17.38
N TYR A 252 1.24 10.62 16.90
CA TYR A 252 1.95 9.54 16.23
C TYR A 252 2.61 9.98 14.92
N THR A 253 1.87 10.69 14.06
CA THR A 253 2.40 11.22 12.80
C THR A 253 3.54 12.20 13.05
N ALA A 254 3.35 13.11 14.02
CA ALA A 254 4.41 14.05 14.43
C ALA A 254 5.67 13.31 14.88
N GLY A 255 5.54 12.25 15.67
CA GLY A 255 6.66 11.40 16.08
C GLY A 255 7.35 10.69 14.92
N LEU A 256 6.59 10.18 13.94
CA LEU A 256 7.16 9.58 12.72
C LEU A 256 7.97 10.60 11.91
N MET A 257 7.44 11.83 11.73
CA MET A 257 8.12 12.91 10.99
C MET A 257 9.38 13.40 11.71
N ALA A 258 9.34 13.49 13.04
CA ALA A 258 10.48 13.86 13.86
C ALA A 258 11.62 12.84 13.76
N ALA A 259 11.30 11.55 13.78
CA ALA A 259 12.27 10.47 13.61
C ALA A 259 13.02 10.57 12.27
N VAL A 260 12.30 10.84 11.15
CA VAL A 260 12.91 11.02 9.83
C VAL A 260 13.76 12.30 9.77
N SER A 261 13.25 13.39 10.33
CA SER A 261 13.97 14.67 10.34
C SER A 261 15.26 14.63 11.17
N SER A 262 15.29 13.84 12.24
CA SER A 262 16.49 13.65 13.08
C SER A 262 17.58 12.86 12.34
N LEU A 263 17.21 11.84 11.57
CA LEU A 263 18.12 11.07 10.70
C LEU A 263 18.76 11.97 9.63
N ALA A 264 17.96 12.85 9.00
CA ALA A 264 18.43 13.74 7.93
C ALA A 264 19.42 14.80 8.43
N ARG A 265 19.31 15.25 9.70
CA ARG A 265 20.18 16.28 10.27
C ARG A 265 21.54 15.75 10.76
N GLY A 266 21.72 14.46 10.95
CA GLY A 266 23.00 13.85 11.34
C GLY A 266 23.57 14.23 12.72
N ASN A 267 22.92 15.13 13.44
CA ASN A 267 23.41 15.72 14.69
C ASN A 267 22.35 15.61 15.78
N GLY A 268 22.35 14.55 16.55
CA GLY A 268 21.52 14.52 17.75
C GLY A 268 20.99 13.15 18.13
N ALA A 269 20.36 13.05 19.29
CA ALA A 269 19.66 11.86 19.71
C ALA A 269 18.51 11.55 18.73
N LEU A 270 18.43 10.31 18.28
CA LEU A 270 17.31 9.83 17.46
C LEU A 270 16.01 10.08 18.23
N GLU A 271 15.13 10.90 17.67
CA GLU A 271 13.77 11.02 18.22
C GLU A 271 13.01 9.73 17.90
N ILE A 272 12.83 8.89 18.91
CA ILE A 272 12.15 7.60 18.80
C ILE A 272 10.78 7.71 19.46
N ILE A 273 9.74 7.19 18.83
CA ILE A 273 8.45 7.04 19.50
C ILE A 273 8.62 5.99 20.62
N PRO A 274 8.45 6.36 21.90
CA PRO A 274 8.71 5.45 23.01
C PRO A 274 7.75 4.27 23.03
N GLY A 275 8.20 3.15 23.60
CA GLY A 275 7.40 1.94 23.76
C GLY A 275 7.24 1.12 22.48
N ALA A 276 6.48 0.02 22.56
CA ALA A 276 6.20 -0.88 21.45
C ALA A 276 4.78 -0.68 20.91
N VAL A 277 4.57 -1.06 19.64
CA VAL A 277 3.21 -1.15 19.06
C VAL A 277 2.37 -2.09 19.93
N PRO A 278 1.15 -1.71 20.34
CA PRO A 278 0.31 -2.55 21.19
C PRO A 278 -0.03 -3.87 20.49
N ASN A 279 -0.14 -4.92 21.30
CA ASN A 279 -0.65 -6.20 20.81
C ASN A 279 -2.11 -6.00 20.35
N LEU A 280 -2.41 -6.34 19.11
CA LEU A 280 -3.75 -6.21 18.53
C LEU A 280 -4.81 -7.12 19.21
N LEU A 281 -4.39 -8.11 20.00
CA LEU A 281 -5.27 -8.90 20.87
C LEU A 281 -5.76 -8.12 22.09
N HIS A 282 -4.95 -7.15 22.57
CA HIS A 282 -5.16 -6.44 23.82
C HIS A 282 -4.99 -4.93 23.62
N LEU A 283 -5.81 -4.38 22.72
CA LEU A 283 -5.83 -2.93 22.49
C LEU A 283 -6.44 -2.20 23.70
N PRO A 284 -5.99 -0.97 24.00
CA PRO A 284 -6.67 -0.10 24.97
C PRO A 284 -8.14 0.09 24.59
N ALA A 285 -8.99 0.30 25.58
CA ALA A 285 -10.43 0.56 25.39
C ALA A 285 -10.68 1.84 24.59
N GLY A 286 -9.82 2.85 24.75
CA GLY A 286 -9.89 4.12 24.04
C GLY A 286 -8.94 4.22 22.85
N CYS A 287 -8.18 5.34 22.78
CA CYS A 287 -7.20 5.57 21.74
C CYS A 287 -6.07 4.53 21.78
N SER A 288 -5.87 3.79 20.69
CA SER A 288 -4.84 2.74 20.62
C SER A 288 -3.41 3.30 20.80
N PHE A 289 -3.20 4.58 20.53
CA PHE A 289 -1.89 5.25 20.71
C PHE A 289 -1.69 5.81 22.13
N SER A 290 -2.73 5.86 22.98
CA SER A 290 -2.65 6.49 24.32
C SER A 290 -1.47 6.03 25.19
N PRO A 291 -1.04 4.72 25.17
CA PRO A 291 0.09 4.29 26.03
C PRO A 291 1.46 4.85 25.59
N ARG A 292 1.59 5.32 24.34
CA ARG A 292 2.81 5.88 23.76
C ARG A 292 2.74 7.37 23.51
N CYS A 293 1.58 7.97 23.76
CA CYS A 293 1.29 9.35 23.41
C CYS A 293 1.86 10.33 24.44
N SER A 294 2.81 11.16 24.05
CA SER A 294 3.35 12.24 24.91
C SER A 294 2.31 13.32 25.25
N LYS A 295 1.20 13.40 24.48
CA LYS A 295 0.08 14.33 24.69
C LYS A 295 -1.17 13.61 25.21
N CYS A 296 -1.00 12.47 25.90
CA CYS A 296 -2.13 11.70 26.42
C CYS A 296 -2.88 12.50 27.49
N GLY A 297 -4.16 12.74 27.26
CA GLY A 297 -5.09 13.38 28.22
C GLY A 297 -5.95 12.35 28.97
N THR A 298 -6.74 12.84 29.94
CA THR A 298 -7.53 12.02 30.85
C THR A 298 -8.54 11.09 30.14
N HIS A 299 -9.09 11.51 29.01
CA HIS A 299 -10.10 10.72 28.26
C HIS A 299 -9.53 9.83 27.15
N CYS A 300 -8.21 9.89 26.91
CA CYS A 300 -7.61 9.10 25.81
C CYS A 300 -7.66 7.59 26.06
N GLY A 301 -7.68 7.15 27.31
CA GLY A 301 -7.75 5.74 27.68
C GLY A 301 -9.14 5.13 27.49
N ASP A 302 -10.20 5.95 27.54
CA ASP A 302 -11.58 5.48 27.64
C ASP A 302 -12.38 5.69 26.34
N VAL A 303 -12.00 6.68 25.54
CA VAL A 303 -12.72 7.08 24.32
C VAL A 303 -11.92 6.74 23.08
N VAL A 304 -12.52 5.98 22.16
CA VAL A 304 -12.00 5.77 20.81
C VAL A 304 -12.29 7.02 19.98
N PRO A 305 -11.27 7.80 19.57
CA PRO A 305 -11.51 8.99 18.77
C PRO A 305 -12.14 8.66 17.41
N GLU A 306 -13.02 9.53 16.94
CA GLU A 306 -13.50 9.49 15.56
C GLU A 306 -12.51 10.19 14.64
N LEU A 307 -12.48 9.77 13.36
CA LEU A 307 -11.71 10.47 12.32
C LEU A 307 -12.52 11.70 11.92
N ARG A 308 -12.03 12.90 12.24
CA ARG A 308 -12.72 14.16 11.97
C ARG A 308 -11.88 15.08 11.10
N GLU A 309 -12.52 15.85 10.26
CA GLU A 309 -11.86 16.85 9.43
C GLU A 309 -11.45 18.05 10.30
N VAL A 310 -10.19 18.44 10.19
CA VAL A 310 -9.60 19.56 10.95
C VAL A 310 -9.26 20.74 10.04
N SER A 311 -9.04 20.49 8.76
CA SER A 311 -8.95 21.48 7.68
C SER A 311 -9.34 20.76 6.38
N SER A 312 -9.55 21.50 5.29
CA SER A 312 -10.01 20.95 4.02
C SER A 312 -9.17 19.75 3.57
N GLY A 313 -9.78 18.55 3.56
CA GLY A 313 -9.12 17.30 3.17
C GLY A 313 -8.11 16.73 4.18
N HIS A 314 -7.91 17.36 5.34
CA HIS A 314 -7.04 16.88 6.41
C HIS A 314 -7.89 16.31 7.56
N LEU A 315 -7.87 15.01 7.74
CA LEU A 315 -8.65 14.32 8.76
C LEU A 315 -7.74 13.68 9.81
N VAL A 316 -8.14 13.78 11.09
CA VAL A 316 -7.34 13.32 12.23
C VAL A 316 -8.21 12.58 13.25
N ARG A 317 -7.70 11.48 13.77
CA ARG A 317 -8.33 10.64 14.80
C ARG A 317 -7.70 10.92 16.17
N CYS A 318 -7.95 12.12 16.73
CA CYS A 318 -7.44 12.52 18.03
C CYS A 318 -8.43 13.46 18.74
N ILE A 319 -8.70 13.22 20.04
CA ILE A 319 -9.59 14.08 20.84
C ILE A 319 -8.90 15.34 21.35
N ASN A 320 -7.57 15.36 21.44
CA ASN A 320 -6.79 16.46 22.01
C ASN A 320 -6.32 17.51 20.97
N ILE A 321 -6.85 17.45 19.73
CA ILE A 321 -6.57 18.44 18.72
C ILE A 321 -7.62 19.55 18.83
N PRO A 322 -7.20 20.84 18.87
CA PRO A 322 -8.14 21.96 18.86
C PRO A 322 -9.08 21.87 17.65
N GLU A 323 -10.35 22.17 17.85
CA GLU A 323 -11.26 22.41 16.73
C GLU A 323 -10.73 23.62 15.96
N VAL A 324 -10.29 23.38 14.73
CA VAL A 324 -10.01 24.48 13.82
C VAL A 324 -11.37 25.06 13.43
N ARG A 325 -11.64 26.29 13.80
CA ARG A 325 -12.81 27.00 13.30
C ARG A 325 -12.59 27.20 11.79
N LEU A 326 -13.34 26.46 10.99
CA LEU A 326 -13.44 26.63 9.54
C LEU A 326 -14.02 28.01 9.19
#